data_e7834f69fb4fc224c75292fd0a405af5
#
_entry.id   e7834f69fb4fc224c75292fd0a405af5
#
_cell.length_a   1.000
_cell.length_b   1.000
_cell.length_c   1.000
_cell.angle_alpha   90.00
_cell.angle_beta   90.00
_cell.angle_gamma   90.00
#
_symmetry.space_group_name_H-M   'P 1'
#
loop_
_entity.id
_entity.type
_entity.pdbx_description
1 polymer ?
#
loop_
_entity_poly.entity_id
_entity_poly.type
_entity_poly.pdbx_seq_one_letter_code
_entity_poly.pdbx_strand_id
1 'polypeptide(L)'
;MTPTEQTRFVKTTALELGFDYCGIAAAKKLDEDEQRLHNWLSKGYQGHMQYMENHFDLRVDPTKLVPGARSVITLLLNYYPSQLMDPSQPKIAKYAYGKDYHKVIREKLNTFLYRIRETIGEVQGRGFVDSAPVLERSWAQLAGLGWVGKNGNLIHKNAGSFFFIATIITDLSLDYDDPFAKDFCGTCTRCVEACPTDAILPDKVIDASKCISYYTIELKSHLSPELKKVNWMAGYLAVTPARMFVLGIVLASHILRLRLK
;
A
#
# COMPACT_ATOMS: atom_id res chain seq x y z
N MET A 1 32.06 3.00 -0.09
CA MET A 1 31.19 2.50 1.03
C MET A 1 30.94 1.02 0.85
N THR A 2 31.05 0.24 1.92
CA THR A 2 30.65 -1.18 1.94
C THR A 2 29.12 -1.31 1.86
N PRO A 3 28.57 -2.47 1.49
CA PRO A 3 27.11 -2.68 1.50
C PRO A 3 26.45 -2.34 2.85
N THR A 4 27.09 -2.69 3.96
CA THR A 4 26.60 -2.39 5.31
C THR A 4 26.60 -0.88 5.62
N GLU A 5 27.61 -0.14 5.19
CA GLU A 5 27.64 1.32 5.32
C GLU A 5 26.56 1.98 4.46
N GLN A 6 26.37 1.50 3.22
CA GLN A 6 25.30 1.97 2.34
C GLN A 6 23.91 1.69 2.94
N THR A 7 23.70 0.50 3.49
CA THR A 7 22.47 0.12 4.16
C THR A 7 22.17 1.04 5.34
N ARG A 8 23.18 1.32 6.18
CA ARG A 8 23.02 2.25 7.30
C ARG A 8 22.66 3.65 6.83
N PHE A 9 23.38 4.15 5.81
CA PHE A 9 23.09 5.46 5.22
C PHE A 9 21.66 5.53 4.68
N VAL A 10 21.21 4.53 3.93
CA VAL A 10 19.83 4.43 3.41
C VAL A 10 18.80 4.48 4.54
N LYS A 11 18.96 3.65 5.57
CA LYS A 11 18.00 3.61 6.70
C LYS A 11 17.99 4.93 7.49
N THR A 12 19.15 5.54 7.72
CA THR A 12 19.26 6.85 8.40
C THR A 12 18.59 7.94 7.57
N THR A 13 18.88 8.00 6.27
CA THR A 13 18.30 8.99 5.35
C THR A 13 16.76 8.87 5.30
N ALA A 14 16.21 7.66 5.35
CA ALA A 14 14.76 7.45 5.41
C ALA A 14 14.13 8.15 6.63
N LEU A 15 14.73 7.95 7.82
CA LEU A 15 14.25 8.56 9.05
C LEU A 15 14.41 10.08 9.04
N GLU A 16 15.52 10.60 8.55
CA GLU A 16 15.77 12.04 8.41
C GLU A 16 14.76 12.71 7.46
N LEU A 17 14.32 12.01 6.42
CA LEU A 17 13.28 12.47 5.52
C LEU A 17 11.88 12.35 6.13
N GLY A 18 11.77 11.84 7.37
CA GLY A 18 10.53 11.73 8.13
C GLY A 18 9.65 10.55 7.74
N PHE A 19 10.23 9.47 7.20
CA PHE A 19 9.55 8.18 7.19
C PHE A 19 9.67 7.53 8.57
N ASP A 20 8.64 6.82 9.00
CA ASP A 20 8.61 6.20 10.33
C ASP A 20 9.37 4.88 10.36
N TYR A 21 9.35 4.14 9.24
CA TYR A 21 10.03 2.85 9.11
C TYR A 21 10.62 2.68 7.72
N CYS A 22 11.74 1.94 7.68
CA CYS A 22 12.44 1.57 6.47
C CYS A 22 12.88 0.12 6.57
N GLY A 23 12.56 -0.67 5.56
CA GLY A 23 13.02 -2.06 5.42
C GLY A 23 13.50 -2.33 4.00
N ILE A 24 14.37 -3.31 3.85
CA ILE A 24 15.05 -3.62 2.59
C ILE A 24 14.91 -5.10 2.28
N ALA A 25 14.43 -5.42 1.07
CA ALA A 25 14.34 -6.78 0.56
C ALA A 25 15.16 -6.95 -0.71
N ALA A 26 15.58 -8.17 -1.01
CA ALA A 26 16.20 -8.51 -2.29
C ALA A 26 15.19 -8.32 -3.43
N ALA A 27 15.59 -7.65 -4.51
CA ALA A 27 14.78 -7.52 -5.71
C ALA A 27 14.76 -8.86 -6.47
N LYS A 28 13.67 -9.58 -6.34
CA LYS A 28 13.43 -10.87 -7.00
C LYS A 28 12.00 -10.99 -7.46
N LYS A 29 11.75 -11.89 -8.41
CA LYS A 29 10.39 -12.22 -8.80
C LYS A 29 9.58 -12.74 -7.61
N LEU A 30 8.32 -12.31 -7.50
CA LEU A 30 7.36 -12.64 -6.45
C LEU A 30 6.48 -13.83 -6.89
N ASP A 31 7.04 -15.05 -6.92
CA ASP A 31 6.35 -16.22 -7.49
C ASP A 31 5.04 -16.55 -6.76
N GLU A 32 5.00 -16.47 -5.43
CA GLU A 32 3.77 -16.69 -4.68
C GLU A 32 2.72 -15.60 -4.94
N ASP A 33 3.13 -14.34 -5.00
CA ASP A 33 2.21 -13.24 -5.30
C ASP A 33 1.75 -13.26 -6.75
N GLU A 34 2.59 -13.72 -7.69
CA GLU A 34 2.20 -13.98 -9.07
C GLU A 34 1.02 -14.96 -9.11
N GLN A 35 1.13 -16.10 -8.41
CA GLN A 35 0.08 -17.11 -8.38
C GLN A 35 -1.20 -16.57 -7.68
N ARG A 36 -1.05 -15.82 -6.58
CA ARG A 36 -2.18 -15.19 -5.87
C ARG A 36 -2.89 -14.18 -6.77
N LEU A 37 -2.14 -13.30 -7.44
CA LEU A 37 -2.69 -12.29 -8.33
C LEU A 37 -3.39 -12.92 -9.54
N HIS A 38 -2.78 -13.94 -10.16
CA HIS A 38 -3.39 -14.68 -11.26
C HIS A 38 -4.73 -15.31 -10.84
N ASN A 39 -4.76 -15.99 -9.69
CA ASN A 39 -5.97 -16.60 -9.15
C ASN A 39 -7.05 -15.56 -8.81
N TRP A 40 -6.65 -14.40 -8.33
CA TRP A 40 -7.54 -13.29 -8.00
C TRP A 40 -8.17 -12.68 -9.26
N LEU A 41 -7.38 -12.48 -10.30
CA LEU A 41 -7.83 -11.99 -11.61
C LEU A 41 -8.74 -12.99 -12.31
N SER A 42 -8.39 -14.29 -12.30
CA SER A 42 -9.20 -15.34 -12.93
C SER A 42 -10.61 -15.49 -12.33
N LYS A 43 -10.77 -15.09 -11.06
CA LYS A 43 -12.07 -15.05 -10.36
C LYS A 43 -12.84 -13.76 -10.58
N GLY A 44 -12.31 -12.80 -11.32
CA GLY A 44 -12.94 -11.52 -11.59
C GLY A 44 -13.03 -10.59 -10.36
N TYR A 45 -12.24 -10.85 -9.31
CA TYR A 45 -12.31 -10.08 -8.08
C TYR A 45 -11.82 -8.64 -8.21
N GLN A 46 -11.12 -8.29 -9.31
CA GLN A 46 -10.73 -6.93 -9.65
C GLN A 46 -11.91 -6.03 -10.08
N GLY A 47 -13.06 -6.63 -10.44
CA GLY A 47 -14.15 -5.87 -11.05
C GLY A 47 -13.69 -5.15 -12.33
N HIS A 48 -13.95 -3.84 -12.44
CA HIS A 48 -13.54 -3.02 -13.59
C HIS A 48 -12.13 -2.42 -13.46
N MET A 49 -11.33 -2.83 -12.48
CA MET A 49 -9.96 -2.35 -12.31
C MET A 49 -8.99 -3.06 -13.28
N GLN A 50 -9.16 -2.83 -14.58
CA GLN A 50 -8.31 -3.45 -15.63
C GLN A 50 -6.82 -3.14 -15.46
N TYR A 51 -6.48 -2.03 -14.81
CA TYR A 51 -5.10 -1.69 -14.51
C TYR A 51 -4.39 -2.74 -13.62
N MET A 52 -5.14 -3.60 -12.94
CA MET A 52 -4.57 -4.72 -12.17
C MET A 52 -4.06 -5.84 -13.08
N GLU A 53 -4.66 -6.02 -14.25
CA GLU A 53 -4.21 -6.96 -15.29
C GLU A 53 -3.06 -6.36 -16.12
N ASN A 54 -3.14 -5.05 -16.37
CA ASN A 54 -2.12 -4.34 -17.11
C ASN A 54 -0.78 -4.40 -16.39
N HIS A 55 0.28 -4.61 -17.15
CA HIS A 55 1.64 -4.68 -16.63
C HIS A 55 1.83 -5.76 -15.52
N PHE A 56 1.12 -6.88 -15.66
CA PHE A 56 1.18 -8.02 -14.74
C PHE A 56 2.64 -8.42 -14.44
N ASP A 57 3.44 -8.62 -15.48
CA ASP A 57 4.84 -9.02 -15.38
C ASP A 57 5.70 -8.00 -14.61
N LEU A 58 5.47 -6.70 -14.83
CA LEU A 58 6.19 -5.64 -14.12
C LEU A 58 5.77 -5.59 -12.64
N ARG A 59 4.53 -5.99 -12.35
CA ARG A 59 3.97 -5.97 -11.00
C ARG A 59 4.57 -7.04 -10.10
N VAL A 60 4.86 -8.19 -10.67
CA VAL A 60 5.40 -9.33 -9.93
C VAL A 60 6.94 -9.45 -9.99
N ASP A 61 7.57 -8.67 -10.87
CA ASP A 61 9.03 -8.71 -11.04
C ASP A 61 9.63 -7.29 -11.10
N PRO A 62 10.24 -6.82 -10.02
CA PRO A 62 10.82 -5.48 -9.95
C PRO A 62 12.01 -5.30 -10.90
N THR A 63 12.67 -6.38 -11.32
CA THR A 63 13.82 -6.31 -12.24
C THR A 63 13.38 -5.97 -13.67
N LYS A 64 12.13 -6.27 -14.02
CA LYS A 64 11.51 -5.83 -15.28
C LYS A 64 11.09 -4.37 -15.23
N LEU A 65 10.73 -3.86 -14.04
CA LEU A 65 10.31 -2.47 -13.84
C LEU A 65 11.51 -1.51 -13.76
N VAL A 66 12.59 -1.98 -13.12
CA VAL A 66 13.88 -1.27 -13.04
C VAL A 66 14.99 -2.27 -13.41
N PRO A 67 15.49 -2.24 -14.64
CA PRO A 67 16.55 -3.15 -15.08
C PRO A 67 17.78 -3.07 -14.17
N GLY A 68 18.34 -4.23 -13.82
CA GLY A 68 19.50 -4.33 -12.93
C GLY A 68 19.17 -4.18 -11.45
N ALA A 69 17.89 -4.06 -11.05
CA ALA A 69 17.51 -3.96 -9.66
C ALA A 69 18.04 -5.12 -8.80
N ARG A 70 18.57 -4.78 -7.63
CA ARG A 70 19.08 -5.72 -6.60
C ARG A 70 18.38 -5.57 -5.28
N SER A 71 17.91 -4.36 -4.94
CA SER A 71 17.22 -4.09 -3.68
C SER A 71 15.90 -3.36 -3.90
N VAL A 72 14.93 -3.69 -3.07
CA VAL A 72 13.67 -2.95 -2.91
C VAL A 72 13.66 -2.37 -1.50
N ILE A 73 13.77 -1.06 -1.41
CA ILE A 73 13.68 -0.30 -0.15
C ILE A 73 12.21 0.06 0.04
N THR A 74 11.60 -0.42 1.11
CA THR A 74 10.21 -0.10 1.45
C THR A 74 10.16 0.85 2.64
N LEU A 75 9.32 1.87 2.51
CA LEU A 75 9.21 2.99 3.42
C LEU A 75 7.78 3.11 3.91
N LEU A 76 7.58 3.32 5.22
CA LEU A 76 6.28 3.57 5.81
C LEU A 76 6.22 5.00 6.33
N LEU A 77 5.13 5.70 5.99
CA LEU A 77 4.81 7.03 6.50
C LEU A 77 3.45 6.99 7.19
N ASN A 78 3.43 7.23 8.50
CA ASN A 78 2.19 7.22 9.27
C ASN A 78 1.31 8.42 8.90
N TYR A 79 0.01 8.17 8.69
CA TYR A 79 -0.96 9.20 8.40
C TYR A 79 -2.06 9.35 9.47
N TYR A 80 -1.90 8.69 10.61
CA TYR A 80 -2.88 8.85 11.68
C TYR A 80 -2.82 10.27 12.23
N PRO A 81 -3.91 11.05 12.14
CA PRO A 81 -3.88 12.45 12.51
C PRO A 81 -3.86 12.61 14.03
N SER A 82 -3.15 13.63 14.51
CA SER A 82 -3.14 14.01 15.92
C SER A 82 -4.49 14.55 16.41
N GLN A 83 -5.29 15.13 15.49
CA GLN A 83 -6.63 15.63 15.75
C GLN A 83 -7.63 14.92 14.84
N LEU A 84 -8.67 14.38 15.46
CA LEU A 84 -9.77 13.75 14.73
C LEU A 84 -10.85 14.78 14.41
N MET A 85 -11.56 14.58 13.31
CA MET A 85 -12.75 15.38 12.98
C MET A 85 -13.82 15.19 14.07
N ASP A 86 -14.63 16.23 14.25
CA ASP A 86 -15.83 16.18 15.10
C ASP A 86 -16.70 14.96 14.71
N PRO A 87 -17.06 14.09 15.67
CA PRO A 87 -17.91 12.93 15.41
C PRO A 87 -19.27 13.26 14.80
N SER A 88 -19.78 14.49 15.01
CA SER A 88 -21.05 14.98 14.44
C SER A 88 -20.97 15.35 12.96
N GLN A 89 -19.77 15.55 12.43
CA GLN A 89 -19.56 15.91 11.02
C GLN A 89 -19.40 14.69 10.11
N PRO A 90 -19.70 14.82 8.81
CA PRO A 90 -19.43 13.79 7.84
C PRO A 90 -17.95 13.37 7.87
N LYS A 91 -17.69 12.06 7.98
CA LYS A 91 -16.32 11.56 8.15
C LYS A 91 -15.60 11.43 6.82
N ILE A 92 -14.43 12.05 6.73
CA ILE A 92 -13.48 11.84 5.65
C ILE A 92 -12.48 10.76 6.09
N ALA A 93 -11.99 9.95 5.14
CA ALA A 93 -10.96 8.97 5.44
C ALA A 93 -9.67 9.66 5.93
N LYS A 94 -9.06 9.14 6.99
CA LYS A 94 -7.91 9.76 7.67
C LYS A 94 -6.73 10.04 6.73
N TYR A 95 -6.47 9.16 5.77
CA TYR A 95 -5.39 9.35 4.80
C TYR A 95 -5.59 10.59 3.91
N ALA A 96 -6.83 11.09 3.79
CA ALA A 96 -7.15 12.27 2.99
C ALA A 96 -7.08 13.59 3.78
N TYR A 97 -6.62 13.55 5.03
CA TYR A 97 -6.40 14.76 5.80
C TYR A 97 -5.13 15.46 5.33
N GLY A 98 -5.21 16.77 5.12
CA GLY A 98 -4.07 17.60 4.76
C GLY A 98 -3.71 17.60 3.27
N LYS A 99 -2.41 17.61 2.99
CA LYS A 99 -1.87 17.69 1.63
C LYS A 99 -1.99 16.35 0.89
N ASP A 100 -2.01 16.41 -0.44
CA ASP A 100 -1.92 15.23 -1.30
C ASP A 100 -0.64 14.42 -1.01
N TYR A 101 -0.81 13.25 -0.40
CA TYR A 101 0.31 12.40 0.01
C TYR A 101 1.16 11.92 -1.17
N HIS A 102 0.59 11.77 -2.37
CA HIS A 102 1.36 11.41 -3.56
C HIS A 102 2.43 12.44 -3.86
N LYS A 103 2.09 13.74 -3.75
CA LYS A 103 3.05 14.82 -3.96
C LYS A 103 4.10 14.83 -2.86
N VAL A 104 3.65 14.78 -1.60
CA VAL A 104 4.53 14.80 -0.43
C VAL A 104 5.53 13.64 -0.47
N ILE A 105 5.06 12.42 -0.72
CA ILE A 105 5.93 11.24 -0.74
C ILE A 105 6.83 11.26 -1.97
N ARG A 106 6.34 11.68 -3.13
CA ARG A 106 7.16 11.78 -4.35
C ARG A 106 8.31 12.77 -4.18
N GLU A 107 8.08 13.92 -3.55
CA GLU A 107 9.13 14.89 -3.22
C GLU A 107 10.17 14.28 -2.28
N LYS A 108 9.74 13.56 -1.24
CA LYS A 108 10.64 12.83 -0.33
C LYS A 108 11.46 11.76 -1.06
N LEU A 109 10.84 10.96 -1.93
CA LEU A 109 11.52 9.93 -2.72
C LEU A 109 12.56 10.52 -3.68
N ASN A 110 12.24 11.64 -4.32
CA ASN A 110 13.20 12.35 -5.19
C ASN A 110 14.40 12.87 -4.39
N THR A 111 14.14 13.48 -3.23
CA THR A 111 15.21 13.94 -2.33
C THR A 111 16.03 12.76 -1.82
N PHE A 112 15.41 11.63 -1.53
CA PHE A 112 16.09 10.42 -1.09
C PHE A 112 17.05 9.90 -2.17
N LEU A 113 16.56 9.72 -3.40
CA LEU A 113 17.37 9.27 -4.54
C LEU A 113 18.51 10.26 -4.85
N TYR A 114 18.25 11.56 -4.73
CA TYR A 114 19.29 12.58 -4.86
C TYR A 114 20.40 12.38 -3.83
N ARG A 115 20.06 12.25 -2.54
CA ARG A 115 21.03 12.01 -1.47
C ARG A 115 21.84 10.72 -1.65
N ILE A 116 21.18 9.65 -2.11
CA ILE A 116 21.84 8.39 -2.42
C ILE A 116 22.92 8.61 -3.49
N ARG A 117 22.58 9.29 -4.59
CA ARG A 117 23.51 9.56 -5.68
C ARG A 117 24.68 10.45 -5.28
N GLU A 118 24.42 11.48 -4.48
CA GLU A 118 25.47 12.38 -3.98
C GLU A 118 26.47 11.66 -3.05
N THR A 119 25.98 10.69 -2.26
CA THR A 119 26.82 10.06 -1.23
C THR A 119 27.46 8.75 -1.69
N ILE A 120 26.74 7.94 -2.45
CA ILE A 120 27.16 6.60 -2.87
C ILE A 120 27.77 6.63 -4.28
N GLY A 121 27.30 7.51 -5.16
CA GLY A 121 27.70 7.62 -6.55
C GLY A 121 26.57 7.28 -7.52
N GLU A 122 26.92 6.93 -8.76
CA GLU A 122 25.93 6.59 -9.79
C GLU A 122 25.09 5.38 -9.39
N VAL A 123 23.79 5.61 -9.18
CA VAL A 123 22.83 4.61 -8.76
C VAL A 123 21.60 4.69 -9.66
N GLN A 124 21.26 3.56 -10.26
CA GLN A 124 19.97 3.41 -10.95
C GLN A 124 18.90 3.10 -9.92
N GLY A 125 17.84 3.92 -9.90
CA GLY A 125 16.75 3.71 -8.98
C GLY A 125 15.54 4.57 -9.31
N ARG A 126 14.35 4.05 -8.98
CA ARG A 126 13.08 4.74 -9.12
C ARG A 126 12.26 4.62 -7.84
N GLY A 127 11.65 5.73 -7.46
CA GLY A 127 10.70 5.80 -6.36
C GLY A 127 9.26 5.64 -6.86
N PHE A 128 8.46 4.91 -6.08
CA PHE A 128 7.06 4.60 -6.37
C PHE A 128 6.22 4.86 -5.13
N VAL A 129 5.01 5.35 -5.37
CA VAL A 129 3.96 5.44 -4.37
C VAL A 129 2.62 5.25 -5.06
N ASP A 130 1.87 4.22 -4.67
CA ASP A 130 0.51 3.87 -5.06
C ASP A 130 0.25 3.66 -6.58
N SER A 131 0.66 4.55 -7.44
CA SER A 131 0.23 4.61 -8.85
C SER A 131 1.05 3.76 -9.83
N ALA A 132 1.93 2.89 -9.35
CA ALA A 132 2.79 2.05 -10.17
C ALA A 132 2.42 0.55 -10.06
N PRO A 133 2.85 -0.29 -11.04
CA PRO A 133 2.67 -1.74 -10.96
C PRO A 133 3.65 -2.36 -9.95
N VAL A 134 3.50 -2.03 -8.67
CA VAL A 134 4.32 -2.53 -7.55
C VAL A 134 3.40 -3.11 -6.49
N LEU A 135 3.69 -4.32 -6.00
CA LEU A 135 3.00 -4.95 -4.89
C LEU A 135 3.59 -4.46 -3.56
N GLU A 136 3.35 -3.20 -3.23
CA GLU A 136 4.00 -2.50 -2.10
C GLU A 136 3.85 -3.23 -0.75
N ARG A 137 2.71 -3.88 -0.50
CA ARG A 137 2.47 -4.64 0.74
C ARG A 137 3.29 -5.92 0.82
N SER A 138 3.44 -6.62 -0.29
CA SER A 138 4.30 -7.80 -0.37
C SER A 138 5.75 -7.41 -0.12
N TRP A 139 6.20 -6.32 -0.72
CA TRP A 139 7.54 -5.78 -0.46
C TRP A 139 7.73 -5.35 0.99
N ALA A 140 6.73 -4.71 1.60
CA ALA A 140 6.79 -4.34 3.01
C ALA A 140 6.88 -5.55 3.94
N GLN A 141 6.18 -6.64 3.63
CA GLN A 141 6.28 -7.90 4.38
C GLN A 141 7.66 -8.56 4.18
N LEU A 142 8.16 -8.61 2.96
CA LEU A 142 9.48 -9.14 2.64
C LEU A 142 10.62 -8.32 3.26
N ALA A 143 10.40 -7.03 3.45
CA ALA A 143 11.33 -6.11 4.12
C ALA A 143 11.14 -6.06 5.65
N GLY A 144 10.41 -7.00 6.25
CA GLY A 144 10.27 -7.14 7.70
C GLY A 144 9.37 -6.12 8.39
N LEU A 145 8.63 -5.30 7.65
CA LEU A 145 7.87 -4.17 8.20
C LEU A 145 6.51 -4.56 8.81
N GLY A 146 6.07 -5.79 8.63
CA GLY A 146 4.81 -6.27 9.17
C GLY A 146 4.22 -7.41 8.36
N TRP A 147 2.99 -7.79 8.66
CA TRP A 147 2.26 -8.84 7.95
C TRP A 147 1.05 -8.29 7.21
N VAL A 148 0.63 -8.98 6.15
CA VAL A 148 -0.64 -8.68 5.49
C VAL A 148 -1.77 -9.34 6.28
N GLY A 149 -2.66 -8.52 6.84
CA GLY A 149 -3.82 -8.95 7.62
C GLY A 149 -4.93 -9.55 6.76
N LYS A 150 -5.95 -10.14 7.43
CA LYS A 150 -7.17 -10.67 6.75
C LYS A 150 -7.90 -9.59 5.94
N ASN A 151 -7.78 -8.34 6.36
CA ASN A 151 -8.33 -7.17 5.67
C ASN A 151 -7.49 -6.69 4.47
N GLY A 152 -6.44 -7.43 4.11
CA GLY A 152 -5.54 -7.07 3.01
C GLY A 152 -4.57 -5.91 3.30
N ASN A 153 -4.57 -5.31 4.48
CA ASN A 153 -3.65 -4.23 4.84
C ASN A 153 -2.34 -4.77 5.41
N LEU A 154 -1.25 -4.01 5.19
CA LEU A 154 -0.04 -4.18 5.98
C LEU A 154 -0.32 -3.76 7.43
N ILE A 155 0.05 -4.59 8.38
CA ILE A 155 -0.08 -4.31 9.81
C ILE A 155 1.31 -4.36 10.44
N HIS A 156 1.79 -3.22 10.93
CA HIS A 156 3.02 -3.14 11.69
C HIS A 156 2.74 -3.47 13.16
N LYS A 157 3.57 -4.34 13.78
CA LYS A 157 3.31 -4.92 15.09
C LYS A 157 3.02 -3.87 16.18
N ASN A 158 3.74 -2.76 16.19
CA ASN A 158 3.69 -1.76 17.25
C ASN A 158 2.91 -0.50 16.87
N ALA A 159 2.60 -0.30 15.57
CA ALA A 159 2.07 0.97 15.08
C ALA A 159 0.80 0.82 14.22
N GLY A 160 0.25 -0.41 14.12
CA GLY A 160 -1.00 -0.65 13.42
C GLY A 160 -0.87 -0.58 11.89
N SER A 161 -1.89 -0.05 11.21
CA SER A 161 -2.00 -0.12 9.74
C SER A 161 -2.21 1.24 9.05
N PHE A 162 -2.02 2.35 9.76
CA PHE A 162 -2.23 3.69 9.22
C PHE A 162 -0.99 4.24 8.52
N PHE A 163 -0.51 3.53 7.50
CA PHE A 163 0.68 3.90 6.76
C PHE A 163 0.42 4.06 5.28
N PHE A 164 0.97 5.10 4.68
CA PHE A 164 1.32 5.10 3.28
C PHE A 164 2.57 4.24 3.11
N ILE A 165 2.58 3.45 2.04
CA ILE A 165 3.72 2.63 1.67
C ILE A 165 4.35 3.27 0.43
N ALA A 166 5.66 3.41 0.45
CA ALA A 166 6.42 3.83 -0.72
C ALA A 166 7.59 2.87 -0.93
N THR A 167 8.04 2.75 -2.16
CA THR A 167 9.16 1.87 -2.50
C THR A 167 10.19 2.61 -3.35
N ILE A 168 11.47 2.27 -3.16
CA ILE A 168 12.54 2.59 -4.08
C ILE A 168 13.11 1.27 -4.57
N ILE A 169 13.07 1.04 -5.87
CA ILE A 169 13.69 -0.11 -6.52
C ILE A 169 15.03 0.38 -7.10
N THR A 170 16.14 -0.29 -6.76
CA THR A 170 17.49 0.17 -7.08
C THR A 170 18.46 -0.98 -7.38
N ASP A 171 19.51 -0.67 -8.13
CA ASP A 171 20.63 -1.57 -8.44
C ASP A 171 21.67 -1.69 -7.31
N LEU A 172 21.50 -0.95 -6.20
CA LEU A 172 22.34 -1.07 -5.03
C LEU A 172 22.21 -2.47 -4.41
N SER A 173 23.35 -3.08 -4.08
CA SER A 173 23.40 -4.28 -3.23
C SER A 173 23.48 -3.85 -1.78
N LEU A 174 22.36 -3.98 -1.06
CA LEU A 174 22.23 -3.61 0.34
C LEU A 174 22.11 -4.86 1.21
N ASP A 175 22.31 -4.72 2.52
CA ASP A 175 21.97 -5.78 3.47
C ASP A 175 20.45 -5.87 3.58
N TYR A 176 19.90 -7.08 3.45
CA TYR A 176 18.46 -7.32 3.46
C TYR A 176 17.96 -7.60 4.86
N ASP A 177 16.78 -7.11 5.15
CA ASP A 177 16.06 -7.43 6.38
C ASP A 177 15.36 -8.80 6.24
N ASP A 178 15.18 -9.49 7.35
CA ASP A 178 14.44 -10.76 7.37
C ASP A 178 12.95 -10.52 7.10
N PRO A 179 12.31 -11.33 6.23
CA PRO A 179 10.89 -11.24 5.99
C PRO A 179 10.06 -11.39 7.28
N PHE A 180 8.97 -10.66 7.37
CA PHE A 180 8.05 -10.80 8.51
C PHE A 180 7.23 -12.09 8.37
N ALA A 181 7.68 -13.15 9.06
CA ALA A 181 7.12 -14.49 8.91
C ALA A 181 5.86 -14.74 9.76
N LYS A 182 5.66 -13.98 10.86
CA LYS A 182 4.56 -14.24 11.80
C LYS A 182 3.26 -13.57 11.36
N ASP A 183 2.14 -14.30 11.48
CA ASP A 183 0.80 -13.76 11.32
C ASP A 183 0.12 -13.62 12.68
N PHE A 184 -0.20 -12.39 13.07
CA PHE A 184 -0.88 -12.12 14.33
C PHE A 184 -2.39 -11.96 14.20
N CYS A 185 -2.98 -12.21 13.03
CA CYS A 185 -4.42 -12.27 12.88
C CYS A 185 -5.04 -13.48 13.59
N GLY A 186 -4.37 -14.65 13.54
CA GLY A 186 -4.83 -15.87 14.19
C GLY A 186 -6.32 -16.13 13.98
N THR A 187 -7.06 -16.36 15.07
CA THR A 187 -8.52 -16.58 15.08
C THR A 187 -9.35 -15.30 15.00
N CYS A 188 -8.73 -14.10 15.02
CA CYS A 188 -9.46 -12.83 14.99
C CYS A 188 -10.26 -12.65 13.69
N THR A 189 -11.54 -12.31 13.81
CA THR A 189 -12.49 -12.11 12.69
C THR A 189 -13.05 -10.69 12.62
N ARG A 190 -12.61 -9.78 13.50
CA ARG A 190 -13.20 -8.43 13.65
C ARG A 190 -13.34 -7.65 12.33
N CYS A 191 -12.35 -7.70 11.45
CA CYS A 191 -12.41 -6.99 10.16
C CYS A 191 -13.37 -7.68 9.18
N VAL A 192 -13.50 -9.00 9.25
CA VAL A 192 -14.43 -9.79 8.42
C VAL A 192 -15.85 -9.48 8.83
N GLU A 193 -16.19 -9.60 10.13
CA GLU A 193 -17.51 -9.32 10.69
C GLU A 193 -17.94 -7.85 10.51
N ALA A 194 -16.99 -6.93 10.55
CA ALA A 194 -17.25 -5.51 10.38
C ALA A 194 -17.34 -5.07 8.90
N CYS A 195 -17.11 -5.97 7.93
CA CYS A 195 -17.23 -5.65 6.52
C CYS A 195 -18.71 -5.68 6.09
N PRO A 196 -19.33 -4.54 5.76
CA PRO A 196 -20.78 -4.50 5.51
C PRO A 196 -21.18 -5.09 4.14
N THR A 197 -20.23 -5.48 3.31
CA THR A 197 -20.45 -6.00 1.96
C THR A 197 -19.84 -7.38 1.76
N ASP A 198 -19.35 -8.02 2.82
CA ASP A 198 -18.69 -9.33 2.75
C ASP A 198 -17.57 -9.42 1.71
N ALA A 199 -16.85 -8.30 1.52
CA ALA A 199 -15.75 -8.22 0.57
C ALA A 199 -14.48 -8.92 1.07
N ILE A 200 -14.36 -9.18 2.37
CA ILE A 200 -13.22 -9.87 2.98
C ILE A 200 -13.51 -11.36 3.03
N LEU A 201 -12.88 -12.10 2.12
CA LEU A 201 -13.05 -13.54 1.99
C LEU A 201 -12.02 -14.30 2.86
N PRO A 202 -12.18 -15.65 3.04
CA PRO A 202 -11.14 -16.49 3.62
C PRO A 202 -9.78 -16.30 2.95
N ASP A 203 -8.72 -16.76 3.60
CA ASP A 203 -7.35 -16.79 3.08
C ASP A 203 -6.77 -15.42 2.70
N LYS A 204 -7.25 -14.35 3.39
CA LYS A 204 -6.80 -12.95 3.18
C LYS A 204 -7.08 -12.42 1.78
N VAL A 205 -8.11 -12.92 1.13
CA VAL A 205 -8.55 -12.48 -0.18
C VAL A 205 -9.58 -11.36 -0.04
N ILE A 206 -9.46 -10.33 -0.86
CA ILE A 206 -10.45 -9.26 -0.96
C ILE A 206 -11.15 -9.38 -2.31
N ASP A 207 -12.46 -9.59 -2.29
CA ASP A 207 -13.29 -9.42 -3.48
C ASP A 207 -13.53 -7.92 -3.69
N ALA A 208 -12.68 -7.30 -4.51
CA ALA A 208 -12.75 -5.86 -4.70
C ALA A 208 -14.07 -5.45 -5.37
N SER A 209 -14.69 -6.33 -6.16
CA SER A 209 -15.99 -6.05 -6.80
C SER A 209 -17.12 -5.81 -5.79
N LYS A 210 -16.95 -6.24 -4.54
CA LYS A 210 -17.87 -5.99 -3.41
C LYS A 210 -17.38 -4.88 -2.47
N CYS A 211 -16.15 -4.39 -2.63
CA CYS A 211 -15.58 -3.44 -1.70
C CYS A 211 -16.20 -2.05 -1.86
N ILE A 212 -16.58 -1.40 -0.75
CA ILE A 212 -17.07 -0.02 -0.76
C ILE A 212 -16.07 0.93 -1.41
N SER A 213 -14.77 0.70 -1.21
CA SER A 213 -13.72 1.51 -1.83
C SER A 213 -13.75 1.41 -3.35
N TYR A 214 -14.00 0.24 -3.89
CA TYR A 214 -14.18 0.05 -5.32
C TYR A 214 -15.34 0.90 -5.85
N TYR A 215 -16.49 0.84 -5.20
CA TYR A 215 -17.68 1.59 -5.64
C TYR A 215 -17.53 3.10 -5.50
N THR A 216 -16.81 3.57 -4.52
CA THR A 216 -16.69 5.02 -4.25
C THR A 216 -15.54 5.69 -4.99
N ILE A 217 -14.57 4.92 -5.52
CA ILE A 217 -13.33 5.46 -6.05
C ILE A 217 -12.98 4.91 -7.41
N GLU A 218 -13.07 3.59 -7.58
CA GLU A 218 -12.59 2.92 -8.78
C GLU A 218 -13.66 2.82 -9.87
N LEU A 219 -14.92 2.66 -9.46
CA LEU A 219 -16.03 2.51 -10.40
C LEU A 219 -16.32 3.84 -11.09
N LYS A 220 -16.08 3.89 -12.41
CA LYS A 220 -16.33 5.08 -13.25
C LYS A 220 -17.75 5.12 -13.83
N SER A 221 -18.49 4.02 -13.76
CA SER A 221 -19.88 3.89 -14.21
C SER A 221 -20.85 4.19 -13.10
N HIS A 222 -22.13 4.40 -13.45
CA HIS A 222 -23.19 4.55 -12.45
C HIS A 222 -23.40 3.25 -11.66
N LEU A 223 -23.64 3.38 -10.36
CA LEU A 223 -24.06 2.28 -9.51
C LEU A 223 -25.37 1.66 -10.03
N SER A 224 -25.45 0.34 -10.03
CA SER A 224 -26.69 -0.35 -10.37
C SER A 224 -27.82 0.02 -9.38
N PRO A 225 -29.11 -0.11 -9.77
CA PRO A 225 -30.24 0.17 -8.88
C PRO A 225 -30.20 -0.66 -7.58
N GLU A 226 -29.70 -1.90 -7.64
CA GLU A 226 -29.56 -2.79 -6.48
C GLU A 226 -28.50 -2.26 -5.51
N LEU A 227 -27.37 -1.80 -6.03
CA LEU A 227 -26.29 -1.22 -5.25
C LEU A 227 -26.70 0.13 -4.62
N LYS A 228 -27.56 0.91 -5.29
CA LYS A 228 -28.11 2.15 -4.72
C LYS A 228 -28.98 1.90 -3.49
N LYS A 229 -29.57 0.70 -3.34
CA LYS A 229 -30.37 0.32 -2.18
C LYS A 229 -29.53 -0.08 -0.97
N VAL A 230 -28.25 -0.42 -1.16
CA VAL A 230 -27.35 -0.66 -0.04
C VAL A 230 -27.18 0.66 0.69
N ASN A 231 -27.46 0.66 2.00
CA ASN A 231 -27.31 1.87 2.82
C ASN A 231 -25.84 2.21 3.02
N TRP A 232 -25.23 2.76 1.95
CA TRP A 232 -23.84 3.21 1.94
C TRP A 232 -23.55 4.20 3.06
N MET A 233 -24.57 4.98 3.47
CA MET A 233 -24.43 5.97 4.54
C MET A 233 -24.31 5.27 5.90
N ALA A 234 -25.06 4.21 6.18
CA ALA A 234 -24.86 3.40 7.37
C ALA A 234 -23.51 2.68 7.33
N GLY A 235 -23.13 2.14 6.18
CA GLY A 235 -21.77 1.63 5.94
C GLY A 235 -20.71 2.73 6.04
N TYR A 236 -20.98 3.95 5.58
CA TYR A 236 -20.08 5.09 5.71
C TYR A 236 -19.90 5.52 7.17
N LEU A 237 -20.93 5.42 7.99
CA LEU A 237 -20.89 5.71 9.43
C LEU A 237 -20.47 4.47 10.25
N ALA A 238 -20.88 3.25 9.86
CA ALA A 238 -20.55 2.00 10.54
C ALA A 238 -19.15 1.45 10.15
N VAL A 239 -18.63 1.83 8.99
CA VAL A 239 -17.31 1.41 8.47
C VAL A 239 -16.16 2.06 9.23
N THR A 240 -16.40 2.91 10.21
CA THR A 240 -15.32 3.49 11.00
C THR A 240 -14.46 2.42 11.70
N PRO A 241 -14.98 1.35 12.31
CA PRO A 241 -14.14 0.28 12.85
C PRO A 241 -13.52 -0.61 11.76
N ALA A 242 -14.29 -1.02 10.74
CA ALA A 242 -13.74 -1.84 9.63
C ALA A 242 -12.85 -1.01 8.69
N ARG A 243 -13.17 0.27 8.48
CA ARG A 243 -12.35 1.22 7.74
C ARG A 243 -11.03 1.55 8.42
N MET A 244 -10.97 1.51 9.72
CA MET A 244 -9.67 1.56 10.38
C MET A 244 -8.75 0.43 9.90
N PHE A 245 -9.33 -0.66 9.37
CA PHE A 245 -8.60 -1.84 8.94
C PHE A 245 -8.59 -2.10 7.42
N VAL A 246 -9.59 -1.65 6.64
CA VAL A 246 -9.75 -2.04 5.22
C VAL A 246 -9.29 -0.97 4.23
N LEU A 247 -9.34 0.30 4.57
CA LEU A 247 -9.19 1.40 3.61
C LEU A 247 -7.77 1.93 3.39
N GLY A 248 -6.75 1.27 3.88
CA GLY A 248 -5.38 1.71 3.64
C GLY A 248 -4.87 1.51 2.20
N ILE A 249 -5.67 1.00 1.24
CA ILE A 249 -5.06 0.37 0.08
C ILE A 249 -5.53 0.86 -1.29
N VAL A 250 -6.76 1.27 -1.43
CA VAL A 250 -7.33 1.50 -2.77
C VAL A 250 -7.71 2.95 -3.03
N LEU A 251 -7.66 3.79 -2.02
CA LEU A 251 -8.35 5.09 -1.99
C LEU A 251 -7.55 6.29 -2.49
N ALA A 252 -6.32 6.10 -2.91
CA ALA A 252 -5.43 7.23 -3.06
C ALA A 252 -5.55 8.02 -4.35
N SER A 253 -6.04 7.46 -5.43
CA SER A 253 -5.85 8.09 -6.74
C SER A 253 -6.93 9.06 -7.23
N HIS A 254 -8.11 9.12 -6.61
CA HIS A 254 -9.27 9.79 -7.24
C HIS A 254 -9.98 10.91 -6.47
N ILE A 255 -9.85 11.04 -5.15
CA ILE A 255 -10.58 12.08 -4.38
C ILE A 255 -10.12 13.50 -4.76
N LEU A 256 -8.91 13.67 -5.25
CA LEU A 256 -8.38 14.99 -5.66
C LEU A 256 -8.93 15.54 -6.97
N ARG A 257 -9.51 14.70 -7.82
CA ARG A 257 -10.16 15.19 -9.07
C ARG A 257 -11.53 15.84 -8.86
N LEU A 258 -12.17 15.60 -7.71
CA LEU A 258 -13.48 16.18 -7.39
C LEU A 258 -13.41 17.56 -6.72
N ARG A 259 -12.23 18.04 -6.32
CA ARG A 259 -12.04 19.38 -5.72
C ARG A 259 -11.60 20.46 -6.71
N LEU A 260 -11.51 20.17 -8.00
CA LEU A 260 -11.10 21.11 -9.04
C LEU A 260 -12.18 21.30 -10.12
N LYS A 261 -13.45 21.14 -9.78
CA LYS A 261 -14.56 21.65 -10.59
C LYS A 261 -15.52 22.44 -9.74
#